data_1d66e679596d68c52eeccf85ea5c5807
#
_entry.id   1d66e679596d68c52eeccf85ea5c5807
#
_cell.length_a   1.000
_cell.length_b   1.000
_cell.length_c   1.000
_cell.angle_alpha   90.00
_cell.angle_beta   90.00
_cell.angle_gamma   90.00
#
_symmetry.space_group_name_H-M   'P 1'
#
loop_
_entity.id
_entity.type
_entity.pdbx_description
1 polymer ?
#
loop_
_entity_poly.entity_id
_entity_poly.type
_entity_poly.pdbx_seq_one_letter_code
_entity_poly.pdbx_strand_id
1 'polypeptide(L)'
;LSILVGKDYGKFPYREIKIRNIFNPKFSQPIEREPTDKEVEKFTNKLNEILKQVKDLRLAYHILYASYESLWIESNLPTSPADTRAPLHSIFDHNYATASMINWFLDGGNPKGILLYIDLGGVQRFIARSRKLSDLWLSSYLASALAWSIFWVFIRTLGPDIMVLPTCRGNSFYYHSLISELIANGVDKNVVKEIKSISKE
;
A
#
# COMPACT_ATOMS: atom_id res chain seq x y z
N LEU A 1 -7.01 19.52 -6.68
CA LEU A 1 -5.63 20.04 -6.83
C LEU A 1 -5.54 21.17 -7.86
N SER A 2 -6.34 21.13 -8.93
CA SER A 2 -6.48 22.23 -9.89
C SER A 2 -6.96 23.57 -9.28
N ILE A 3 -7.59 23.51 -8.12
CA ILE A 3 -8.09 24.69 -7.38
C ILE A 3 -6.94 25.47 -6.72
N LEU A 4 -5.84 24.81 -6.41
CA LEU A 4 -4.71 25.42 -5.68
C LEU A 4 -3.75 26.20 -6.59
N VAL A 5 -3.78 25.98 -7.89
CA VAL A 5 -2.76 26.50 -8.82
C VAL A 5 -3.31 27.55 -9.81
N GLY A 6 -4.61 27.80 -9.84
CA GLY A 6 -5.24 28.78 -10.76
C GLY A 6 -5.47 28.22 -12.18
N LYS A 7 -6.03 29.06 -13.06
CA LYS A 7 -6.45 28.65 -14.41
C LYS A 7 -5.31 28.44 -15.40
N ASP A 8 -4.16 29.04 -15.19
CA ASP A 8 -2.99 28.99 -16.08
C ASP A 8 -1.80 28.28 -15.42
N TYR A 9 -2.03 27.08 -14.94
CA TYR A 9 -0.92 26.28 -14.44
C TYR A 9 -0.17 25.63 -15.61
N GLY A 10 1.11 25.96 -15.71
CA GLY A 10 2.02 25.30 -16.62
C GLY A 10 2.13 23.82 -16.30
N LYS A 11 2.19 22.96 -17.32
CA LYS A 11 2.59 21.58 -17.14
C LYS A 11 4.07 21.56 -16.78
N PHE A 12 4.44 20.93 -15.66
CA PHE A 12 5.84 20.67 -15.38
C PHE A 12 6.33 19.61 -16.38
N PRO A 13 7.35 19.91 -17.18
CA PRO A 13 7.91 18.91 -18.08
C PRO A 13 8.56 17.80 -17.25
N TYR A 14 8.29 16.54 -17.58
CA TYR A 14 8.86 15.36 -16.90
C TYR A 14 10.38 15.45 -16.77
N ARG A 15 11.06 16.02 -17.75
CA ARG A 15 12.52 16.16 -17.81
C ARG A 15 13.11 17.04 -16.70
N GLU A 16 12.30 17.88 -16.08
CA GLU A 16 12.75 18.78 -15.00
C GLU A 16 12.42 18.24 -13.60
N ILE A 17 11.62 17.17 -13.52
CA ILE A 17 11.22 16.60 -12.24
C ILE A 17 12.30 15.62 -11.78
N LYS A 18 12.81 15.84 -10.57
CA LYS A 18 13.75 14.95 -9.90
C LYS A 18 13.14 14.46 -8.61
N ILE A 19 13.11 13.14 -8.43
CA ILE A 19 12.81 12.56 -7.12
C ILE A 19 14.08 12.66 -6.27
N ARG A 20 14.00 13.30 -5.13
CA ARG A 20 15.09 13.40 -4.16
C ARG A 20 14.76 12.58 -2.93
N ASN A 21 15.72 11.80 -2.48
CA ASN A 21 15.62 11.14 -1.19
C ASN A 21 15.66 12.20 -0.08
N ILE A 22 14.67 12.19 0.79
CA ILE A 22 14.51 13.16 1.90
C ILE A 22 15.70 13.06 2.87
N PHE A 23 16.21 11.85 3.11
CA PHE A 23 17.30 11.58 4.05
C PHE A 23 18.67 11.75 3.42
N ASN A 24 18.79 11.67 2.10
CA ASN A 24 20.04 11.89 1.39
C ASN A 24 19.79 12.62 0.06
N PRO A 25 19.79 13.97 0.07
CA PRO A 25 19.50 14.77 -1.12
C PRO A 25 20.47 14.58 -2.29
N LYS A 26 21.62 13.93 -2.07
CA LYS A 26 22.56 13.57 -3.13
C LYS A 26 22.01 12.44 -4.01
N PHE A 27 21.12 11.61 -3.49
CA PHE A 27 20.38 10.65 -4.26
C PHE A 27 19.18 11.35 -4.91
N SER A 28 19.36 11.80 -6.12
CA SER A 28 18.29 12.31 -6.97
C SER A 28 18.24 11.48 -8.26
N GLN A 29 17.06 11.01 -8.63
CA GLN A 29 16.84 10.38 -9.92
C GLN A 29 15.97 11.29 -10.77
N PRO A 30 16.38 11.64 -11.99
CA PRO A 30 15.49 12.29 -12.94
C PRO A 30 14.37 11.31 -13.32
N ILE A 31 13.15 11.82 -13.43
CA ILE A 31 12.01 11.06 -13.97
C ILE A 31 12.01 11.24 -15.49
N GLU A 32 13.07 10.82 -16.14
CA GLU A 32 13.26 11.17 -17.55
C GLU A 32 13.15 10.01 -18.51
N ARG A 33 12.74 8.84 -18.03
CA ARG A 33 12.78 7.71 -18.93
C ARG A 33 11.41 7.05 -19.06
N GLU A 34 11.03 6.80 -20.28
CA GLU A 34 9.92 5.88 -20.57
C GLU A 34 10.33 4.45 -20.20
N PRO A 35 9.39 3.63 -19.72
CA PRO A 35 9.66 2.22 -19.47
C PRO A 35 10.02 1.52 -20.79
N THR A 36 10.99 0.62 -20.75
CA THR A 36 11.29 -0.25 -21.88
C THR A 36 10.32 -1.42 -21.92
N ASP A 37 10.07 -1.97 -23.11
CA ASP A 37 9.21 -3.16 -23.27
C ASP A 37 9.67 -4.33 -22.40
N LYS A 38 10.98 -4.51 -22.24
CA LYS A 38 11.58 -5.55 -21.39
C LYS A 38 11.24 -5.37 -19.90
N GLU A 39 11.16 -4.15 -19.42
CA GLU A 39 10.83 -3.85 -18.02
C GLU A 39 9.34 -4.08 -17.77
N VAL A 40 8.50 -3.68 -18.71
CA VAL A 40 7.06 -3.94 -18.68
C VAL A 40 6.80 -5.45 -18.72
N GLU A 41 7.47 -6.16 -19.61
CA GLU A 41 7.35 -7.61 -19.73
C GLU A 41 7.82 -8.31 -18.45
N LYS A 42 8.95 -7.90 -17.87
CA LYS A 42 9.46 -8.43 -16.60
C LYS A 42 8.44 -8.28 -15.47
N PHE A 43 7.85 -7.10 -15.32
CA PHE A 43 6.82 -6.82 -14.32
C PHE A 43 5.59 -7.70 -14.54
N THR A 44 5.08 -7.72 -15.78
CA THR A 44 3.88 -8.47 -16.14
C THR A 44 4.06 -9.98 -15.93
N ASN A 45 5.21 -10.52 -16.31
CA ASN A 45 5.52 -11.93 -16.13
C ASN A 45 5.61 -12.30 -14.64
N LYS A 46 6.34 -11.53 -13.83
CA LYS A 46 6.42 -11.76 -12.38
C LYS A 46 5.05 -11.73 -11.72
N LEU A 47 4.25 -10.71 -12.02
CA LEU A 47 2.90 -10.58 -11.47
C LEU A 47 2.01 -11.76 -11.88
N ASN A 48 2.05 -12.16 -13.15
CA ASN A 48 1.30 -13.30 -13.66
C ASN A 48 1.75 -14.62 -13.02
N GLU A 49 3.05 -14.84 -12.80
CA GLU A 49 3.56 -16.03 -12.14
C GLU A 49 3.00 -16.18 -10.72
N ILE A 50 2.90 -15.09 -9.99
CA ILE A 50 2.34 -15.09 -8.63
C ILE A 50 0.83 -15.32 -8.67
N LEU A 51 0.10 -14.58 -9.51
CA LEU A 51 -1.36 -14.62 -9.53
C LEU A 51 -1.95 -15.90 -10.12
N LYS A 52 -1.30 -16.53 -11.11
CA LYS A 52 -1.75 -17.80 -11.70
C LYS A 52 -1.87 -18.94 -10.71
N GLN A 53 -1.14 -18.87 -9.60
CA GLN A 53 -1.13 -19.90 -8.57
C GLN A 53 -2.26 -19.74 -7.54
N VAL A 54 -3.04 -18.67 -7.65
CA VAL A 54 -4.07 -18.32 -6.67
C VAL A 54 -5.44 -18.34 -7.35
N LYS A 55 -6.30 -19.28 -6.95
CA LYS A 55 -7.65 -19.43 -7.53
C LYS A 55 -8.68 -18.50 -6.89
N ASP A 56 -8.49 -18.18 -5.62
CA ASP A 56 -9.39 -17.26 -4.89
C ASP A 56 -9.08 -15.83 -5.30
N LEU A 57 -10.04 -15.17 -5.94
CA LEU A 57 -9.90 -13.79 -6.42
C LEU A 57 -9.65 -12.79 -5.30
N ARG A 58 -10.21 -13.03 -4.12
CA ARG A 58 -9.98 -12.19 -2.95
C ARG A 58 -8.53 -12.27 -2.51
N LEU A 59 -7.97 -13.47 -2.39
CA LEU A 59 -6.55 -13.66 -2.06
C LEU A 59 -5.64 -13.10 -3.17
N ALA A 60 -6.01 -13.29 -4.43
CA ALA A 60 -5.28 -12.71 -5.56
C ALA A 60 -5.24 -11.18 -5.47
N TYR A 61 -6.34 -10.54 -5.09
CA TYR A 61 -6.38 -9.10 -4.88
C TYR A 61 -5.49 -8.64 -3.71
N HIS A 62 -5.51 -9.36 -2.61
CA HIS A 62 -4.60 -9.07 -1.48
C HIS A 62 -3.13 -9.20 -1.89
N ILE A 63 -2.79 -10.22 -2.67
CA ILE A 63 -1.43 -10.41 -3.17
C ILE A 63 -1.05 -9.29 -4.13
N LEU A 64 -1.92 -8.94 -5.07
CA LEU A 64 -1.70 -7.82 -6.00
C LEU A 64 -1.44 -6.54 -5.22
N TYR A 65 -2.29 -6.21 -4.27
CA TYR A 65 -2.16 -5.02 -3.43
C TYR A 65 -0.83 -4.99 -2.66
N ALA A 66 -0.43 -6.12 -2.09
CA ALA A 66 0.80 -6.25 -1.30
C ALA A 66 2.08 -6.18 -2.14
N SER A 67 2.04 -6.68 -3.39
CA SER A 67 3.23 -6.87 -4.21
C SER A 67 3.41 -5.83 -5.32
N TYR A 68 2.36 -5.11 -5.69
CA TYR A 68 2.34 -4.22 -6.85
C TYR A 68 3.51 -3.23 -6.87
N GLU A 69 3.72 -2.49 -5.80
CA GLU A 69 4.76 -1.46 -5.73
C GLU A 69 6.18 -2.06 -5.74
N SER A 70 6.41 -3.10 -4.93
CA SER A 70 7.72 -3.75 -4.86
C SER A 70 8.09 -4.39 -6.19
N LEU A 71 7.16 -5.11 -6.84
CA LEU A 71 7.41 -5.69 -8.16
C LEU A 71 7.66 -4.64 -9.24
N TRP A 72 7.00 -3.50 -9.15
CA TRP A 72 7.23 -2.36 -10.04
C TRP A 72 8.67 -1.86 -9.91
N ILE A 73 9.11 -1.60 -8.68
CA ILE A 73 10.47 -1.12 -8.37
C ILE A 73 11.52 -2.16 -8.77
N GLU A 74 11.33 -3.44 -8.41
CA GLU A 74 12.25 -4.52 -8.78
C GLU A 74 12.35 -4.75 -10.29
N SER A 75 11.32 -4.41 -11.03
CA SER A 75 11.31 -4.48 -12.48
C SER A 75 11.99 -3.27 -13.10
N ASN A 76 12.49 -2.35 -12.28
CA ASN A 76 13.15 -1.13 -12.68
C ASN A 76 12.25 -0.19 -13.50
N LEU A 77 10.94 -0.29 -13.30
CA LEU A 77 9.99 0.63 -13.92
C LEU A 77 10.11 2.03 -13.29
N PRO A 78 9.94 3.10 -14.07
CA PRO A 78 10.08 4.45 -13.56
C PRO A 78 8.99 4.76 -12.54
N THR A 79 9.41 5.28 -11.40
CA THR A 79 8.50 5.86 -10.42
C THR A 79 8.26 7.32 -10.79
N SER A 80 7.01 7.71 -10.95
CA SER A 80 6.65 9.06 -11.35
C SER A 80 5.68 9.69 -10.37
N PRO A 81 5.59 11.02 -10.32
CA PRO A 81 4.46 11.68 -9.67
C PRO A 81 3.18 11.34 -10.43
N ALA A 82 2.07 11.26 -9.72
CA ALA A 82 0.77 10.98 -10.30
C ALA A 82 0.27 12.09 -11.22
N ASP A 83 0.64 13.33 -10.93
CA ASP A 83 0.25 14.50 -11.70
C ASP A 83 1.46 15.44 -11.88
N THR A 84 1.79 15.74 -13.12
CA THR A 84 2.89 16.66 -13.45
C THR A 84 2.59 18.12 -13.13
N ARG A 85 1.32 18.48 -12.96
CA ARG A 85 0.88 19.83 -12.59
C ARG A 85 1.06 20.10 -11.10
N ALA A 86 0.96 19.05 -10.27
CA ALA A 86 1.12 19.13 -8.83
C ALA A 86 1.79 17.82 -8.33
N PRO A 87 3.12 17.70 -8.46
CA PRO A 87 3.85 16.46 -8.19
C PRO A 87 4.03 16.24 -6.68
N LEU A 88 2.93 16.23 -5.92
CA LEU A 88 2.93 16.12 -4.47
C LEU A 88 2.83 14.67 -3.97
N HIS A 89 2.45 13.74 -4.82
CA HIS A 89 2.26 12.34 -4.48
C HIS A 89 2.69 11.43 -5.64
N SER A 90 3.07 10.21 -5.31
CA SER A 90 3.51 9.23 -6.27
C SER A 90 2.34 8.61 -7.05
N ILE A 91 2.65 7.97 -8.17
CA ILE A 91 1.66 7.16 -8.92
C ILE A 91 1.09 6.03 -8.03
N PHE A 92 1.88 5.52 -7.09
CA PHE A 92 1.42 4.48 -6.17
C PHE A 92 0.38 5.04 -5.19
N ASP A 93 0.64 6.20 -4.58
CA ASP A 93 -0.34 6.85 -3.69
C ASP A 93 -1.64 7.12 -4.42
N HIS A 94 -1.56 7.56 -5.68
CA HIS A 94 -2.71 7.78 -6.52
C HIS A 94 -3.51 6.50 -6.78
N ASN A 95 -2.83 5.42 -7.15
CA ASN A 95 -3.47 4.15 -7.46
C ASN A 95 -4.13 3.52 -6.22
N TYR A 96 -3.47 3.56 -5.06
CA TYR A 96 -4.05 3.07 -3.81
C TYR A 96 -5.26 3.91 -3.37
N ALA A 97 -5.17 5.23 -3.49
CA ALA A 97 -6.31 6.11 -3.20
C ALA A 97 -7.47 5.87 -4.18
N THR A 98 -7.19 5.67 -5.45
CA THR A 98 -8.22 5.37 -6.47
C THR A 98 -8.90 4.04 -6.18
N ALA A 99 -8.14 2.99 -5.82
CA ALA A 99 -8.69 1.71 -5.43
C ALA A 99 -9.65 1.85 -4.22
N SER A 100 -9.24 2.60 -3.22
CA SER A 100 -10.10 2.90 -2.05
C SER A 100 -11.37 3.65 -2.44
N MET A 101 -11.27 4.64 -3.31
CA MET A 101 -12.41 5.47 -3.73
C MET A 101 -13.40 4.72 -4.62
N ILE A 102 -12.95 3.76 -5.42
CA ILE A 102 -13.81 3.04 -6.37
C ILE A 102 -14.90 2.24 -5.65
N ASN A 103 -14.64 1.83 -4.41
CA ASN A 103 -15.62 1.12 -3.57
C ASN A 103 -16.90 1.94 -3.31
N TRP A 104 -16.82 3.27 -3.44
CA TRP A 104 -17.95 4.17 -3.25
C TRP A 104 -18.87 4.23 -4.48
N PHE A 105 -18.44 3.70 -5.62
CA PHE A 105 -19.11 3.78 -6.91
C PHE A 105 -19.58 2.42 -7.45
N LEU A 106 -19.56 1.37 -6.62
CA LEU A 106 -19.90 0.00 -7.04
C LEU A 106 -21.32 -0.13 -7.61
N ASP A 107 -22.25 0.73 -7.18
CA ASP A 107 -23.64 0.72 -7.66
C ASP A 107 -23.83 1.50 -8.99
N GLY A 108 -22.76 1.96 -9.62
CA GLY A 108 -22.82 2.61 -10.94
C GLY A 108 -23.50 3.98 -10.98
N GLY A 109 -23.70 4.62 -9.83
CA GLY A 109 -24.40 5.89 -9.69
C GLY A 109 -23.67 6.90 -8.81
N ASN A 110 -24.42 7.60 -7.97
CA ASN A 110 -23.85 8.50 -6.99
C ASN A 110 -22.99 7.73 -5.97
N PRO A 111 -21.88 8.33 -5.49
CA PRO A 111 -21.04 7.68 -4.50
C PRO A 111 -21.83 7.38 -3.22
N LYS A 112 -21.78 6.14 -2.78
CA LYS A 112 -22.39 5.68 -1.54
C LYS A 112 -21.35 4.94 -0.73
N GLY A 113 -21.13 5.38 0.50
CA GLY A 113 -20.18 4.73 1.39
C GLY A 113 -20.39 5.13 2.83
N ILE A 114 -19.79 4.37 3.72
CA ILE A 114 -19.75 4.65 5.16
C ILE A 114 -18.28 4.80 5.54
N LEU A 115 -17.95 5.90 6.21
CA LEU A 115 -16.66 6.06 6.85
C LEU A 115 -16.79 5.56 8.29
N LEU A 116 -16.11 4.47 8.61
CA LEU A 116 -16.08 3.90 9.95
C LEU A 116 -14.81 4.34 10.68
N TYR A 117 -14.98 4.96 11.82
CA TYR A 117 -13.91 5.29 12.74
C TYR A 117 -13.98 4.38 13.96
N ILE A 118 -12.87 3.73 14.30
CA ILE A 118 -12.74 2.84 15.46
C ILE A 118 -11.63 3.38 16.34
N ASP A 119 -11.94 3.65 17.60
CA ASP A 119 -10.97 4.07 18.61
C ASP A 119 -10.96 3.09 19.78
N LEU A 120 -9.77 2.77 20.29
CA LEU A 120 -9.60 2.00 21.51
C LEU A 120 -9.44 2.94 22.70
N GLY A 121 -10.52 3.10 23.46
CA GLY A 121 -10.49 3.94 24.67
C GLY A 121 -9.48 3.45 25.70
N GLY A 122 -8.78 4.38 26.35
CA GLY A 122 -7.91 4.09 27.51
C GLY A 122 -6.51 3.58 27.20
N VAL A 123 -6.08 3.55 25.94
CA VAL A 123 -4.75 3.08 25.51
C VAL A 123 -3.63 3.84 26.26
N GLN A 124 -3.73 5.16 26.36
CA GLN A 124 -2.72 5.97 27.07
C GLN A 124 -2.60 5.59 28.55
N ARG A 125 -3.73 5.35 29.21
CA ARG A 125 -3.75 4.93 30.63
C ARG A 125 -3.18 3.52 30.81
N PHE A 126 -3.40 2.63 29.87
CA PHE A 126 -2.83 1.28 29.85
C PHE A 126 -1.32 1.33 29.70
N ILE A 127 -0.79 2.06 28.73
CA ILE A 127 0.63 2.22 28.45
C ILE A 127 1.34 2.93 29.61
N ALA A 128 0.74 3.97 30.19
CA ALA A 128 1.33 4.75 31.30
C ALA A 128 1.55 3.94 32.59
N ARG A 129 0.98 2.76 32.74
CA ARG A 129 1.22 1.86 33.87
C ARG A 129 2.51 1.06 33.75
N SER A 130 3.18 1.12 32.61
CA SER A 130 4.44 0.43 32.35
C SER A 130 5.55 0.96 33.27
N ARG A 131 6.30 0.06 33.88
CA ARG A 131 7.41 0.41 34.79
C ARG A 131 8.79 0.35 34.13
N LYS A 132 8.89 -0.42 33.04
CA LYS A 132 10.13 -0.62 32.28
C LYS A 132 9.88 -0.29 30.82
N LEU A 133 10.95 0.01 30.08
CA LEU A 133 10.89 0.28 28.65
C LEU A 133 10.34 -0.92 27.87
N SER A 134 10.69 -2.13 28.26
CA SER A 134 10.16 -3.36 27.69
C SER A 134 8.63 -3.47 27.84
N ASP A 135 8.12 -3.10 29.02
CA ASP A 135 6.69 -3.15 29.30
C ASP A 135 5.94 -2.09 28.51
N LEU A 136 6.55 -0.91 28.36
CA LEU A 136 6.03 0.19 27.55
C LEU A 136 5.89 -0.23 26.09
N TRP A 137 6.96 -0.82 25.53
CA TRP A 137 6.96 -1.33 24.16
C TRP A 137 5.92 -2.43 23.96
N LEU A 138 5.89 -3.41 24.88
CA LEU A 138 4.94 -4.53 24.83
C LEU A 138 3.49 -4.04 24.92
N SER A 139 3.21 -3.11 25.83
CA SER A 139 1.87 -2.54 25.99
C SER A 139 1.39 -1.81 24.75
N SER A 140 2.27 -1.04 24.10
CA SER A 140 1.97 -0.36 22.85
C SER A 140 1.72 -1.36 21.71
N TYR A 141 2.58 -2.38 21.62
CA TYR A 141 2.44 -3.44 20.62
C TYR A 141 1.12 -4.20 20.80
N LEU A 142 0.77 -4.60 22.03
CA LEU A 142 -0.48 -5.30 22.33
C LEU A 142 -1.72 -4.47 21.98
N ALA A 143 -1.72 -3.18 22.28
CA ALA A 143 -2.81 -2.28 21.92
C ALA A 143 -2.96 -2.21 20.38
N SER A 144 -1.85 -2.08 19.66
CA SER A 144 -1.84 -2.06 18.19
C SER A 144 -2.29 -3.39 17.59
N ALA A 145 -1.83 -4.52 18.13
CA ALA A 145 -2.23 -5.85 17.68
C ALA A 145 -3.72 -6.11 17.92
N LEU A 146 -4.26 -5.65 19.05
CA LEU A 146 -5.69 -5.75 19.35
C LEU A 146 -6.53 -4.93 18.36
N ALA A 147 -6.14 -3.67 18.12
CA ALA A 147 -6.80 -2.84 17.12
C ALA A 147 -6.73 -3.51 15.73
N TRP A 148 -5.56 -4.01 15.36
CA TRP A 148 -5.38 -4.69 14.08
C TRP A 148 -6.26 -5.92 13.94
N SER A 149 -6.45 -6.71 14.99
CA SER A 149 -7.31 -7.90 14.95
C SER A 149 -8.75 -7.57 14.59
N ILE A 150 -9.25 -6.41 15.03
CA ILE A 150 -10.57 -5.89 14.66
C ILE A 150 -10.59 -5.49 13.17
N PHE A 151 -9.60 -4.71 12.74
CA PHE A 151 -9.51 -4.27 11.34
C PHE A 151 -9.36 -5.43 10.37
N TRP A 152 -8.60 -6.45 10.74
CA TRP A 152 -8.37 -7.62 9.90
C TRP A 152 -9.66 -8.36 9.52
N VAL A 153 -10.66 -8.37 10.38
CA VAL A 153 -11.97 -8.97 10.07
C VAL A 153 -12.60 -8.30 8.84
N PHE A 154 -12.53 -6.98 8.76
CA PHE A 154 -13.05 -6.22 7.62
C PHE A 154 -12.13 -6.34 6.40
N ILE A 155 -10.84 -6.13 6.58
CA ILE A 155 -9.84 -6.18 5.51
C ILE A 155 -9.85 -7.52 4.79
N ARG A 156 -9.88 -8.61 5.55
CA ARG A 156 -9.90 -9.97 5.03
C ARG A 156 -11.09 -10.23 4.09
N THR A 157 -12.23 -9.60 4.38
CA THR A 157 -13.49 -9.85 3.67
C THR A 157 -13.72 -8.84 2.54
N LEU A 158 -13.43 -7.57 2.79
CA LEU A 158 -13.77 -6.46 1.89
C LEU A 158 -12.60 -6.00 1.03
N GLY A 159 -11.37 -6.34 1.41
CA GLY A 159 -10.14 -5.96 0.69
C GLY A 159 -9.26 -4.99 1.49
N PRO A 160 -7.97 -4.87 1.12
CA PRO A 160 -7.01 -4.03 1.84
C PRO A 160 -7.20 -2.54 1.59
N ASP A 161 -7.86 -2.17 0.52
CA ASP A 161 -8.11 -0.82 0.05
C ASP A 161 -9.22 -0.08 0.81
N ILE A 162 -9.98 -0.79 1.65
CA ILE A 162 -10.95 -0.15 2.56
C ILE A 162 -10.28 0.64 3.69
N MET A 163 -9.02 0.34 3.99
CA MET A 163 -8.29 0.99 5.08
C MET A 163 -7.72 2.34 4.66
N VAL A 164 -8.26 3.40 5.27
CA VAL A 164 -7.76 4.77 5.08
C VAL A 164 -6.57 5.05 6.01
N LEU A 165 -6.73 4.80 7.31
CA LEU A 165 -5.68 4.93 8.33
C LEU A 165 -5.89 3.89 9.44
N PRO A 166 -4.84 3.14 9.79
CA PRO A 166 -3.56 3.02 9.11
C PRO A 166 -3.73 2.32 7.76
N THR A 167 -3.00 2.74 6.73
CA THR A 167 -3.03 2.03 5.44
C THR A 167 -2.47 0.61 5.56
N CYS A 168 -2.95 -0.30 4.72
CA CYS A 168 -2.36 -1.65 4.62
C CYS A 168 -0.99 -1.65 3.93
N ARG A 169 -0.70 -0.64 3.10
CA ARG A 169 0.57 -0.48 2.41
C ARG A 169 1.72 -0.28 3.40
N GLY A 170 2.75 -1.13 3.32
CA GLY A 170 3.90 -1.08 4.23
C GLY A 170 3.59 -1.43 5.69
N ASN A 171 2.42 -1.96 5.97
CA ASN A 171 2.00 -2.29 7.33
C ASN A 171 2.40 -3.73 7.70
N SER A 172 3.28 -3.89 8.68
CA SER A 172 3.77 -5.19 9.10
C SER A 172 2.68 -6.12 9.66
N PHE A 173 1.66 -5.59 10.32
CA PHE A 173 0.50 -6.39 10.75
C PHE A 173 -0.29 -6.93 9.57
N TYR A 174 -0.43 -6.11 8.51
CA TYR A 174 -1.09 -6.54 7.28
C TYR A 174 -0.36 -7.70 6.62
N TYR A 175 0.95 -7.57 6.40
CA TYR A 175 1.75 -8.65 5.80
C TYR A 175 1.74 -9.92 6.65
N HIS A 176 1.85 -9.79 7.97
CA HIS A 176 1.77 -10.94 8.86
C HIS A 176 0.43 -11.69 8.74
N SER A 177 -0.66 -10.94 8.75
CA SER A 177 -2.02 -11.50 8.62
C SER A 177 -2.25 -12.12 7.25
N LEU A 178 -1.81 -11.45 6.19
CA LEU A 178 -1.88 -11.98 4.82
C LEU A 178 -1.10 -13.28 4.68
N ILE A 179 0.14 -13.33 5.14
CA ILE A 179 0.96 -14.54 5.10
C ILE A 179 0.27 -15.70 5.82
N SER A 180 -0.32 -15.45 6.98
CA SER A 180 -1.06 -16.46 7.74
C SER A 180 -2.28 -16.96 6.98
N GLU A 181 -3.01 -16.05 6.33
CA GLU A 181 -4.18 -16.38 5.50
C GLU A 181 -3.77 -17.21 4.26
N LEU A 182 -2.68 -16.85 3.59
CA LEU A 182 -2.16 -17.58 2.44
C LEU A 182 -1.76 -19.01 2.81
N ILE A 183 -1.10 -19.18 3.94
CA ILE A 183 -0.72 -20.51 4.46
C ILE A 183 -1.96 -21.32 4.79
N ALA A 184 -2.93 -20.74 5.49
CA ALA A 184 -4.16 -21.42 5.90
C ALA A 184 -5.00 -21.88 4.70
N ASN A 185 -4.95 -21.15 3.57
CA ASN A 185 -5.65 -21.51 2.33
C ASN A 185 -4.80 -22.38 1.39
N GLY A 186 -3.64 -22.86 1.83
CA GLY A 186 -2.81 -23.79 1.04
C GLY A 186 -2.20 -23.16 -0.22
N VAL A 187 -2.01 -21.85 -0.24
CA VAL A 187 -1.36 -21.15 -1.35
C VAL A 187 0.09 -21.64 -1.49
N ASP A 188 0.57 -21.69 -2.74
CA ASP A 188 1.91 -22.18 -3.06
C ASP A 188 3.00 -21.51 -2.23
N LYS A 189 3.97 -22.34 -1.77
CA LYS A 189 5.06 -21.88 -0.90
C LYS A 189 5.93 -20.79 -1.53
N ASN A 190 6.04 -20.77 -2.86
CA ASN A 190 6.83 -19.76 -3.56
C ASN A 190 6.14 -18.40 -3.49
N VAL A 191 4.80 -18.36 -3.66
CA VAL A 191 4.02 -17.12 -3.47
C VAL A 191 4.16 -16.61 -2.04
N VAL A 192 4.01 -17.50 -1.05
CA VAL A 192 4.20 -17.14 0.38
C VAL A 192 5.61 -16.61 0.65
N LYS A 193 6.62 -17.20 0.03
CA LYS A 193 8.02 -16.74 0.17
C LYS A 193 8.23 -15.37 -0.45
N GLU A 194 7.63 -15.12 -1.60
CA GLU A 194 7.68 -13.81 -2.28
C GLU A 194 7.07 -12.71 -1.41
N ILE A 195 5.86 -12.92 -0.90
CA ILE A 195 5.20 -11.95 0.00
C ILE A 195 6.00 -11.75 1.29
N LYS A 196 6.65 -12.79 1.82
CA LYS A 196 7.56 -12.66 2.96
C LYS A 196 8.82 -11.84 2.64
N SER A 197 9.33 -11.92 1.43
CA SER A 197 10.47 -11.10 1.01
C SER A 197 10.10 -9.64 0.97
N ILE A 198 8.99 -9.31 0.32
CA ILE A 198 8.45 -7.95 0.23
C ILE A 198 8.18 -7.35 1.62
N SER A 199 7.69 -8.16 2.56
CA SER A 199 7.38 -7.68 3.91
C SER A 199 8.59 -7.28 4.76
N LYS A 200 9.82 -7.51 4.29
CA LYS A 200 11.06 -7.19 4.99
C LYS A 200 11.71 -5.90 4.47
N GLU A 201 11.27 -5.39 3.36
CA GLU A 201 11.68 -4.13 2.75
C GLU A 201 10.89 -2.95 3.35
#